data_5c7432c6b9afdd3e51fb4a8dc4fe2c15
#
_entry.id   5c7432c6b9afdd3e51fb4a8dc4fe2c15
#
_cell.length_a   1.000
_cell.length_b   1.000
_cell.length_c   1.000
_cell.angle_alpha   90.00
_cell.angle_beta   90.00
_cell.angle_gamma   90.00
#
_symmetry.space_group_name_H-M   'P 1'
#
loop_
_entity.id
_entity.type
_entity.pdbx_description
1 polymer ?
#
loop_
_entity_poly.entity_id
_entity_poly.type
_entity_poly.pdbx_seq_one_letter_code
_entity_poly.pdbx_strand_id
1 'polypeptide(L)'
;MRRRKAKMRAYERLLNYVKVYTTSEDEQENVPSTSRQFDLGNQLAEELKKIGVQDVRIDDKCYVYGVIPATEGLEEKPAIGFIAHMDTAPDFSGENVNPQIIPEYDGGDVKLGDSEYALTLKDFPHLVSLKGRTLITTDGSTLLGADDKAGVAEI
;
A
#
# COMPACT_ATOMS: atom_id res chain seq x y z
N MET A 1 -27.42 -8.72 -19.98
CA MET A 1 -27.05 -8.55 -18.55
C MET A 1 -25.54 -8.39 -18.44
N ARG A 2 -25.03 -7.15 -18.31
CA ARG A 2 -23.58 -6.91 -18.16
C ARG A 2 -23.17 -7.36 -16.76
N ARG A 3 -22.35 -8.42 -16.63
CA ARG A 3 -21.69 -8.77 -15.37
C ARG A 3 -20.88 -7.56 -14.93
N ARG A 4 -21.28 -6.92 -13.82
CA ARG A 4 -20.36 -5.97 -13.14
C ARG A 4 -19.08 -6.74 -12.83
N LYS A 5 -17.94 -6.35 -13.45
CA LYS A 5 -16.65 -6.84 -12.99
C LYS A 5 -16.57 -6.54 -11.49
N ALA A 6 -16.25 -7.56 -10.68
CA ALA A 6 -16.07 -7.37 -9.26
C ALA A 6 -15.02 -6.26 -9.07
N LYS A 7 -15.38 -5.24 -8.29
CA LYS A 7 -14.48 -4.14 -8.00
C LYS A 7 -13.36 -4.69 -7.09
N MET A 8 -12.10 -4.51 -7.47
CA MET A 8 -10.95 -4.91 -6.66
C MET A 8 -11.04 -4.27 -5.27
N ARG A 9 -10.81 -5.05 -4.23
CA ARG A 9 -10.83 -4.57 -2.83
C ARG A 9 -9.48 -3.93 -2.48
N ALA A 10 -9.44 -3.07 -1.46
CA ALA A 10 -8.20 -2.40 -1.03
C ALA A 10 -7.06 -3.40 -0.73
N TYR A 11 -7.33 -4.48 0.00
CA TYR A 11 -6.30 -5.48 0.29
C TYR A 11 -5.76 -6.18 -0.96
N GLU A 12 -6.57 -6.38 -2.01
CA GLU A 12 -6.12 -6.97 -3.28
C GLU A 12 -5.20 -6.01 -4.03
N ARG A 13 -5.45 -4.70 -3.93
CA ARG A 13 -4.53 -3.65 -4.41
C ARG A 13 -3.23 -3.67 -3.62
N LEU A 14 -3.31 -3.67 -2.29
CA LEU A 14 -2.14 -3.77 -1.43
C LEU A 14 -1.24 -4.93 -1.83
N LEU A 15 -1.80 -6.14 -2.01
CA LEU A 15 -1.06 -7.33 -2.44
C LEU A 15 -0.36 -7.17 -3.80
N ASN A 16 -0.86 -6.30 -4.68
CA ASN A 16 -0.20 -5.94 -5.93
C ASN A 16 0.89 -4.88 -5.70
N TYR A 17 0.60 -3.84 -4.93
CA TYR A 17 1.51 -2.71 -4.73
C TYR A 17 2.76 -3.08 -3.92
N VAL A 18 2.63 -3.95 -2.91
CA VAL A 18 3.79 -4.40 -2.12
C VAL A 18 4.83 -5.15 -2.94
N LYS A 19 4.44 -5.75 -4.06
CA LYS A 19 5.36 -6.46 -4.97
C LYS A 19 6.18 -5.53 -5.85
N VAL A 20 5.80 -4.26 -5.95
CA VAL A 20 6.58 -3.26 -6.69
C VAL A 20 7.66 -2.72 -5.78
N TYR A 21 8.91 -2.82 -6.22
CA TYR A 21 10.07 -2.37 -5.45
C TYR A 21 10.16 -0.84 -5.45
N THR A 22 9.97 -0.22 -4.30
CA THR A 22 9.91 1.24 -4.16
C THR A 22 10.75 1.78 -3.00
N THR A 23 11.68 0.97 -2.47
CA THR A 23 12.53 1.40 -1.35
C THR A 23 13.31 2.66 -1.71
N SER A 24 13.24 3.63 -0.83
CA SER A 24 14.00 4.88 -0.89
C SER A 24 15.50 4.65 -0.64
N GLU A 25 16.30 5.66 -0.85
CA GLU A 25 17.73 5.68 -0.52
C GLU A 25 18.03 6.94 0.29
N ASP A 26 18.82 6.77 1.36
CA ASP A 26 19.28 7.87 2.19
C ASP A 26 20.35 8.71 1.46
N GLU A 27 20.55 9.93 1.94
CA GLU A 27 21.59 10.84 1.48
C GLU A 27 21.55 11.16 -0.03
N GLN A 28 20.37 11.05 -0.66
CA GLN A 28 20.14 11.44 -2.06
C GLN A 28 19.64 12.88 -2.14
N GLU A 29 20.20 13.66 -3.07
CA GLU A 29 19.71 15.02 -3.39
C GLU A 29 18.48 15.00 -4.32
N ASN A 30 18.26 13.90 -5.02
CA ASN A 30 17.16 13.76 -5.97
C ASN A 30 15.83 13.45 -5.28
N VAL A 31 14.73 13.89 -5.89
CA VAL A 31 13.37 13.54 -5.52
C VAL A 31 12.65 12.99 -6.76
N PRO A 32 12.19 11.74 -6.73
CA PRO A 32 12.34 10.76 -5.65
C PRO A 32 13.80 10.32 -5.47
N SER A 33 14.16 9.83 -4.27
CA SER A 33 15.50 9.33 -3.97
C SER A 33 15.91 8.14 -4.85
N THR A 34 14.95 7.41 -5.41
CA THR A 34 15.17 6.32 -6.35
C THR A 34 14.18 6.37 -7.51
N SER A 35 14.68 6.16 -8.73
CA SER A 35 13.84 6.15 -9.94
C SER A 35 12.84 4.99 -9.99
N ARG A 36 13.10 3.90 -9.27
CA ARG A 36 12.21 2.73 -9.20
C ARG A 36 10.82 3.07 -8.63
N GLN A 37 10.68 4.15 -7.88
CA GLN A 37 9.39 4.60 -7.36
C GLN A 37 8.41 4.97 -8.49
N PHE A 38 8.90 5.40 -9.65
CA PHE A 38 8.07 5.66 -10.82
C PHE A 38 7.35 4.42 -11.35
N ASP A 39 7.83 3.21 -11.08
CA ASP A 39 7.15 1.98 -11.52
C ASP A 39 5.78 1.87 -10.85
N LEU A 40 5.71 2.07 -9.53
CA LEU A 40 4.44 2.13 -8.83
C LEU A 40 3.65 3.39 -9.15
N GLY A 41 4.32 4.55 -9.22
CA GLY A 41 3.67 5.82 -9.54
C GLY A 41 2.91 5.79 -10.87
N ASN A 42 3.53 5.25 -11.93
CA ASN A 42 2.89 5.08 -13.23
C ASN A 42 1.72 4.07 -13.18
N GLN A 43 1.89 2.96 -12.44
CA GLN A 43 0.81 1.99 -12.25
C GLN A 43 -0.40 2.64 -11.56
N LEU A 44 -0.18 3.42 -10.51
CA LEU A 44 -1.23 4.14 -9.79
C LEU A 44 -1.95 5.15 -10.68
N ALA A 45 -1.20 5.95 -11.45
CA ALA A 45 -1.79 6.92 -12.37
C ALA A 45 -2.70 6.24 -13.39
N GLU A 46 -2.29 5.10 -13.96
CA GLU A 46 -3.11 4.32 -14.88
C GLU A 46 -4.34 3.69 -14.19
N GLU A 47 -4.20 3.23 -12.97
CA GLU A 47 -5.32 2.66 -12.21
C GLU A 47 -6.35 3.74 -11.86
N LEU A 48 -5.92 4.91 -11.39
CA LEU A 48 -6.79 6.05 -11.10
C LEU A 48 -7.62 6.45 -12.33
N LYS A 49 -6.99 6.55 -13.51
CA LYS A 49 -7.71 6.79 -14.77
C LYS A 49 -8.76 5.72 -15.07
N LYS A 50 -8.42 4.44 -14.87
CA LYS A 50 -9.32 3.29 -15.13
C LYS A 50 -10.53 3.27 -14.22
N ILE A 51 -10.41 3.76 -12.98
CA ILE A 51 -11.53 3.85 -12.03
C ILE A 51 -12.33 5.16 -12.16
N GLY A 52 -11.90 6.08 -13.04
CA GLY A 52 -12.65 7.29 -13.40
C GLY A 52 -12.27 8.54 -12.61
N VAL A 53 -11.12 8.54 -11.94
CA VAL A 53 -10.57 9.74 -11.30
C VAL A 53 -10.18 10.75 -12.38
N GLN A 54 -10.46 12.02 -12.14
CA GLN A 54 -10.18 13.13 -13.07
C GLN A 54 -8.82 13.77 -12.77
N ASP A 55 -8.30 14.52 -13.74
CA ASP A 55 -7.06 15.28 -13.65
C ASP A 55 -5.87 14.48 -13.13
N VAL A 56 -5.83 13.18 -13.47
CA VAL A 56 -4.76 12.29 -13.05
C VAL A 56 -3.46 12.67 -13.74
N ARG A 57 -2.45 12.98 -12.93
CA ARG A 57 -1.09 13.28 -13.39
C ARG A 57 -0.05 12.70 -12.44
N ILE A 58 1.13 12.51 -12.94
CA ILE A 58 2.36 12.24 -12.19
C ILE A 58 3.38 13.32 -12.56
N ASP A 59 4.08 13.87 -11.58
CA ASP A 59 5.09 14.88 -11.82
C ASP A 59 6.53 14.30 -11.83
N ASP A 60 7.51 15.16 -12.05
CA ASP A 60 8.94 14.81 -12.10
C ASP A 60 9.52 14.35 -10.76
N LYS A 61 8.78 14.55 -9.67
CA LYS A 61 9.11 14.11 -8.30
C LYS A 61 8.35 12.85 -7.88
N CYS A 62 7.68 12.20 -8.83
CA CYS A 62 6.87 11.00 -8.61
C CYS A 62 5.63 11.21 -7.73
N TYR A 63 5.14 12.44 -7.57
CA TYR A 63 3.85 12.66 -6.94
C TYR A 63 2.72 12.35 -7.92
N VAL A 64 1.82 11.46 -7.50
CA VAL A 64 0.61 11.10 -8.25
C VAL A 64 -0.57 11.88 -7.70
N TYR A 65 -1.24 12.60 -8.57
CA TYR A 65 -2.43 13.39 -8.22
C TYR A 65 -3.66 12.89 -8.95
N GLY A 66 -4.80 13.08 -8.33
CA GLY A 66 -6.10 12.88 -8.97
C GLY A 66 -7.18 13.65 -8.24
N VAL A 67 -8.27 13.93 -8.93
CA VAL A 67 -9.39 14.68 -8.40
C VAL A 67 -10.68 13.90 -8.55
N ILE A 68 -11.45 13.81 -7.48
CA ILE A 68 -12.85 13.37 -7.51
C ILE A 68 -13.68 14.63 -7.39
N PRO A 69 -14.52 14.96 -8.40
CA PRO A 69 -15.38 16.14 -8.37
C PRO A 69 -16.30 16.16 -7.16
N ALA A 70 -16.69 17.34 -6.74
CA ALA A 70 -17.71 17.50 -5.71
C ALA A 70 -19.01 16.79 -6.10
N THR A 71 -19.73 16.29 -5.11
CA THR A 71 -21.10 15.83 -5.30
C THR A 71 -21.98 17.01 -5.70
N GLU A 72 -22.92 16.78 -6.62
CA GLU A 72 -23.86 17.80 -7.09
C GLU A 72 -24.50 18.56 -5.92
N GLY A 73 -24.43 19.89 -5.97
CA GLY A 73 -24.90 20.80 -4.92
C GLY A 73 -23.96 21.01 -3.75
N LEU A 74 -22.74 20.44 -3.78
CA LEU A 74 -21.71 20.62 -2.74
C LEU A 74 -20.43 21.27 -3.29
N GLU A 75 -20.47 21.89 -4.45
CA GLU A 75 -19.32 22.48 -5.16
C GLU A 75 -18.62 23.58 -4.35
N GLU A 76 -19.40 24.31 -3.52
CA GLU A 76 -18.90 25.39 -2.65
C GLU A 76 -18.33 24.89 -1.31
N LYS A 77 -18.36 23.58 -1.06
CA LYS A 77 -17.80 23.03 0.18
C LYS A 77 -16.28 22.90 0.06
N PRO A 78 -15.55 23.01 1.18
CA PRO A 78 -14.10 22.78 1.17
C PRO A 78 -13.74 21.40 0.62
N ALA A 79 -12.71 21.35 -0.22
CA ALA A 79 -12.13 20.11 -0.67
C ALA A 79 -11.42 19.37 0.48
N ILE A 80 -11.49 18.05 0.46
CA ILE A 80 -10.75 17.17 1.38
C ILE A 80 -9.62 16.52 0.60
N GLY A 81 -8.40 16.58 1.14
CA GLY A 81 -7.24 15.89 0.57
C GLY A 81 -6.91 14.64 1.35
N PHE A 82 -6.60 13.56 0.63
CA PHE A 82 -6.02 12.33 1.17
C PHE A 82 -4.61 12.20 0.63
N ILE A 83 -3.69 11.77 1.48
CA ILE A 83 -2.27 11.63 1.16
C ILE A 83 -1.78 10.29 1.72
N ALA A 84 -1.03 9.55 0.91
CA ALA A 84 -0.31 8.34 1.31
C ALA A 84 0.99 8.27 0.53
N HIS A 85 2.06 7.70 1.11
CA HIS A 85 3.32 7.55 0.41
C HIS A 85 3.50 6.12 -0.16
N MET A 86 4.26 6.02 -1.24
CA MET A 86 4.44 4.75 -1.96
C MET A 86 5.81 4.10 -1.75
N ASP A 87 6.78 4.85 -1.24
CA ASP A 87 8.09 4.32 -0.94
C ASP A 87 8.11 3.52 0.37
N THR A 88 9.15 2.73 0.55
CA THR A 88 9.43 1.99 1.79
C THR A 88 10.77 2.40 2.35
N ALA A 89 10.93 2.29 3.67
CA ALA A 89 12.16 2.63 4.38
C ALA A 89 13.34 1.77 3.89
N PRO A 90 14.57 2.32 3.86
CA PRO A 90 15.76 1.59 3.42
C PRO A 90 16.36 0.66 4.47
N ASP A 91 15.87 0.70 5.72
CA ASP A 91 16.42 -0.05 6.86
C ASP A 91 16.37 -1.56 6.67
N PHE A 92 15.45 -2.05 5.85
CA PHE A 92 15.33 -3.46 5.51
C PHE A 92 14.86 -3.62 4.07
N SER A 93 15.17 -4.76 3.43
CA SER A 93 14.82 -4.99 2.02
C SER A 93 13.32 -4.88 1.77
N GLY A 94 12.94 -4.14 0.73
CA GLY A 94 11.60 -4.10 0.14
C GLY A 94 11.54 -4.73 -1.25
N GLU A 95 12.56 -5.51 -1.63
CA GLU A 95 12.65 -6.19 -2.92
C GLU A 95 12.14 -7.63 -2.85
N ASN A 96 11.37 -8.05 -3.85
CA ASN A 96 10.79 -9.40 -3.94
C ASN A 96 9.87 -9.75 -2.77
N VAL A 97 9.07 -8.80 -2.32
CA VAL A 97 8.11 -9.00 -1.22
C VAL A 97 7.18 -10.17 -1.51
N ASN A 98 7.11 -11.12 -0.58
CA ASN A 98 6.27 -12.31 -0.64
C ASN A 98 5.19 -12.24 0.46
N PRO A 99 4.03 -11.60 0.20
CA PRO A 99 3.01 -11.42 1.21
C PRO A 99 2.33 -12.74 1.58
N GLN A 100 2.11 -12.95 2.88
CA GLN A 100 1.42 -14.10 3.45
C GLN A 100 0.04 -13.67 3.94
N ILE A 101 -0.98 -14.48 3.65
CA ILE A 101 -2.36 -14.23 4.11
C ILE A 101 -2.70 -15.26 5.17
N ILE A 102 -3.03 -14.81 6.37
CA ILE A 102 -3.40 -15.63 7.51
C ILE A 102 -4.88 -15.37 7.81
N PRO A 103 -5.80 -16.20 7.31
CA PRO A 103 -7.22 -16.07 7.57
C PRO A 103 -7.54 -16.49 9.02
N GLU A 104 -8.60 -15.90 9.58
CA GLU A 104 -9.13 -16.28 10.89
C GLU A 104 -8.06 -16.38 11.99
N TYR A 105 -7.17 -15.37 12.04
CA TYR A 105 -6.04 -15.33 12.98
C TYR A 105 -6.48 -15.71 14.40
N ASP A 106 -5.73 -16.61 15.02
CA ASP A 106 -6.09 -17.21 16.32
C ASP A 106 -5.79 -16.34 17.56
N GLY A 107 -5.01 -15.25 17.36
CA GLY A 107 -4.60 -14.34 18.43
C GLY A 107 -3.29 -14.72 19.12
N GLY A 108 -2.53 -15.70 18.59
CA GLY A 108 -1.23 -16.13 19.10
C GLY A 108 -0.03 -15.48 18.41
N ASP A 109 1.16 -16.01 18.64
CA ASP A 109 2.36 -15.57 17.92
C ASP A 109 2.29 -15.96 16.43
N VAL A 110 2.80 -15.11 15.55
CA VAL A 110 2.83 -15.32 14.11
C VAL A 110 4.26 -15.55 13.64
N LYS A 111 4.59 -16.76 13.21
CA LYS A 111 5.86 -17.05 12.56
C LYS A 111 5.84 -16.47 11.13
N LEU A 112 6.93 -15.81 10.72
CA LEU A 112 7.05 -15.23 9.39
C LEU A 112 7.75 -16.21 8.44
N GLY A 113 6.95 -17.00 7.72
CA GLY A 113 7.44 -18.02 6.79
C GLY A 113 8.38 -19.01 7.45
N ASP A 114 9.49 -19.33 6.78
CA ASP A 114 10.57 -20.17 7.29
C ASP A 114 11.72 -19.39 7.94
N SER A 115 11.57 -18.06 8.08
CA SER A 115 12.57 -17.20 8.71
C SER A 115 12.69 -17.44 10.22
N GLU A 116 13.71 -16.87 10.83
CA GLU A 116 13.86 -16.84 12.29
C GLU A 116 12.95 -15.81 12.99
N TYR A 117 12.28 -14.96 12.21
CA TYR A 117 11.45 -13.88 12.73
C TYR A 117 10.02 -14.33 13.04
N ALA A 118 9.47 -13.74 14.09
CA ALA A 118 8.07 -13.90 14.48
C ALA A 118 7.51 -12.60 15.06
N LEU A 119 6.23 -12.37 14.84
CA LEU A 119 5.48 -11.33 15.55
C LEU A 119 4.96 -11.96 16.84
N THR A 120 5.59 -11.65 17.97
CA THR A 120 5.23 -12.26 19.26
C THR A 120 4.26 -11.37 20.03
N LEU A 121 3.40 -11.96 20.85
CA LEU A 121 2.50 -11.21 21.74
C LEU A 121 3.29 -10.42 22.79
N LYS A 122 4.50 -10.85 23.10
CA LYS A 122 5.40 -10.13 24.02
C LYS A 122 5.81 -8.78 23.43
N ASP A 123 6.16 -8.74 22.15
CA ASP A 123 6.63 -7.55 21.46
C ASP A 123 5.47 -6.74 20.87
N PHE A 124 4.39 -7.41 20.47
CA PHE A 124 3.22 -6.83 19.81
C PHE A 124 1.92 -7.25 20.54
N PRO A 125 1.68 -6.82 21.78
CA PRO A 125 0.54 -7.27 22.59
C PRO A 125 -0.83 -6.94 21.99
N HIS A 126 -0.91 -5.94 21.10
CA HIS A 126 -2.15 -5.58 20.41
C HIS A 126 -2.66 -6.65 19.43
N LEU A 127 -1.81 -7.61 19.02
CA LEU A 127 -2.20 -8.70 18.14
C LEU A 127 -3.37 -9.51 18.69
N VAL A 128 -3.48 -9.66 20.01
CA VAL A 128 -4.63 -10.34 20.65
C VAL A 128 -5.96 -9.75 20.20
N SER A 129 -6.04 -8.43 20.01
CA SER A 129 -7.25 -7.73 19.59
C SER A 129 -7.65 -8.01 18.13
N LEU A 130 -6.76 -8.60 17.34
CA LEU A 130 -6.97 -8.93 15.95
C LEU A 130 -7.46 -10.37 15.73
N LYS A 131 -7.70 -11.14 16.80
CA LYS A 131 -8.23 -12.49 16.72
C LYS A 131 -9.50 -12.55 15.86
N GLY A 132 -9.55 -13.55 14.98
CA GLY A 132 -10.65 -13.75 14.02
C GLY A 132 -10.58 -12.88 12.78
N ARG A 133 -9.61 -11.96 12.70
CA ARG A 133 -9.35 -11.17 11.48
C ARG A 133 -8.42 -11.89 10.53
N THR A 134 -8.39 -11.46 9.28
CA THR A 134 -7.35 -11.88 8.33
C THR A 134 -6.16 -10.94 8.47
N LEU A 135 -4.96 -11.48 8.70
CA LEU A 135 -3.72 -10.72 8.69
C LEU A 135 -3.02 -10.87 7.35
N ILE A 136 -2.29 -9.84 6.96
CA ILE A 136 -1.35 -9.87 5.84
C ILE A 136 0.02 -9.55 6.42
N THR A 137 0.97 -10.46 6.25
CA THR A 137 2.35 -10.33 6.71
C THR A 137 3.32 -10.53 5.54
N THR A 138 4.61 -10.36 5.77
CA THR A 138 5.67 -10.88 4.91
C THR A 138 6.07 -12.28 5.38
N ASP A 139 6.94 -12.95 4.59
CA ASP A 139 7.58 -14.22 4.96
C ASP A 139 8.82 -14.03 5.86
N GLY A 140 9.11 -12.81 6.27
CA GLY A 140 10.25 -12.47 7.12
C GLY A 140 11.55 -12.20 6.36
N SER A 141 11.57 -12.34 5.04
CA SER A 141 12.75 -12.02 4.22
C SER A 141 12.83 -10.53 3.82
N THR A 142 11.68 -9.81 3.89
CA THR A 142 11.56 -8.40 3.49
C THR A 142 10.63 -7.64 4.43
N LEU A 143 10.59 -6.30 4.30
CA LEU A 143 9.43 -5.52 4.75
C LEU A 143 8.19 -5.95 3.95
N LEU A 144 7.00 -5.81 4.54
CA LEU A 144 5.75 -5.91 3.77
C LEU A 144 5.51 -4.64 2.93
N GLY A 145 5.86 -3.47 3.47
CA GLY A 145 5.60 -2.18 2.83
C GLY A 145 4.14 -1.72 2.96
N ALA A 146 3.42 -2.21 3.99
CA ALA A 146 2.06 -1.76 4.26
C ALA A 146 2.00 -0.28 4.67
N ASP A 147 3.06 0.22 5.27
CA ASP A 147 3.29 1.63 5.53
C ASP A 147 4.09 2.24 4.35
N ASP A 148 3.47 3.03 3.44
CA ASP A 148 2.04 3.34 3.50
C ASP A 148 1.28 2.90 2.24
N LYS A 149 1.70 1.80 1.61
CA LYS A 149 0.98 1.24 0.45
C LYS A 149 -0.44 0.78 0.79
N ALA A 150 -0.75 0.56 2.09
CA ALA A 150 -2.12 0.28 2.52
C ALA A 150 -2.99 1.55 2.39
N GLY A 151 -2.50 2.70 2.85
CA GLY A 151 -3.17 3.98 2.63
C GLY A 151 -3.36 4.29 1.15
N VAL A 152 -2.32 4.06 0.32
CA VAL A 152 -2.44 4.19 -1.15
C VAL A 152 -3.55 3.30 -1.70
N ALA A 153 -3.70 2.08 -1.19
CA ALA A 153 -4.73 1.14 -1.65
C ALA A 153 -6.15 1.50 -1.19
N GLU A 154 -6.29 2.22 -0.08
CA GLU A 154 -7.57 2.66 0.49
C GLU A 154 -8.08 3.95 -0.17
N ILE A 155 -7.18 4.87 -0.51
CA ILE A 155 -7.50 6.11 -1.25
C ILE A 155 -7.99 5.78 -2.67
#